data_e69f5b735d6e0be2c3b400bd078066b5
#
_entry.id   e69f5b735d6e0be2c3b400bd078066b5
#
_cell.length_a   1.000
_cell.length_b   1.000
_cell.length_c   1.000
_cell.angle_alpha   90.00
_cell.angle_beta   90.00
_cell.angle_gamma   90.00
#
_symmetry.space_group_name_H-M   'P 1'
#
loop_
_entity.id
_entity.type
_entity.pdbx_description
1 polymer ?
#
loop_
_entity_poly.entity_id
_entity_poly.type
_entity_poly.pdbx_seq_one_letter_code
_entity_poly.pdbx_strand_id
1 'polypeptide(L)'
;MPLSITLAHKLNAAMAAARRDGSLGWLRPDSKTQVTVEYKKEGGATIPIRVDTVVISTQHAEEITTEDLRSELLEKIVKKVIPANLLDEHTVYHMQPSGRFVIGGPQGDAGLTGRKIIVDTYGGWGAHGGGAFSGKDWSKVDRSAAYTARWIAKSLINAGLARRCLVQLSYAIGVAEPLSIFVESYGTSKKTDEELVEVITKNFDLRPGSIVMQLDLQKPRYQVTSSYGHFGNPNYSWEKPKELQL
;
A
#
# COMPACT_ATOMS: atom_id res chain seq x y z
N MET A 1 4.80 5.96 0.14
CA MET A 1 4.36 4.64 -0.40
C MET A 1 5.25 4.24 -1.55
N PRO A 2 5.64 2.96 -1.68
CA PRO A 2 6.31 2.47 -2.87
C PRO A 2 5.47 2.70 -4.13
N LEU A 3 6.12 3.16 -5.21
CA LEU A 3 5.39 3.52 -6.43
C LEU A 3 4.71 2.31 -7.09
N SER A 4 5.36 1.14 -7.07
CA SER A 4 4.81 -0.08 -7.69
C SER A 4 3.44 -0.46 -7.15
N ILE A 5 3.29 -0.59 -5.81
CA ILE A 5 1.98 -0.93 -5.21
C ILE A 5 0.96 0.21 -5.36
N THR A 6 1.42 1.46 -5.33
CA THR A 6 0.54 2.62 -5.54
C THR A 6 -0.08 2.62 -6.94
N LEU A 7 0.72 2.33 -7.97
CA LEU A 7 0.24 2.23 -9.34
C LEU A 7 -0.67 1.00 -9.53
N ALA A 8 -0.31 -0.14 -8.94
CA ALA A 8 -1.14 -1.34 -9.00
C ALA A 8 -2.54 -1.09 -8.39
N HIS A 9 -2.62 -0.45 -7.22
CA HIS A 9 -3.90 -0.06 -6.62
C HIS A 9 -4.70 0.92 -7.50
N LYS A 10 -4.03 1.93 -8.08
CA LYS A 10 -4.68 2.90 -8.97
C LYS A 10 -5.25 2.26 -10.23
N LEU A 11 -4.55 1.29 -10.81
CA LEU A 11 -5.03 0.54 -11.98
C LEU A 11 -6.31 -0.24 -11.64
N ASN A 12 -6.33 -0.97 -10.53
CA ASN A 12 -7.53 -1.68 -10.08
C ASN A 12 -8.70 -0.73 -9.74
N ALA A 13 -8.42 0.40 -9.10
CA ALA A 13 -9.43 1.40 -8.79
C ALA A 13 -10.02 2.02 -10.08
N ALA A 14 -9.19 2.30 -11.09
CA ALA A 14 -9.64 2.81 -12.38
C ALA A 14 -10.52 1.80 -13.13
N MET A 15 -10.14 0.51 -13.15
CA MET A 15 -10.98 -0.53 -13.72
C MET A 15 -12.32 -0.65 -13.00
N ALA A 16 -12.33 -0.59 -11.67
CA ALA A 16 -13.56 -0.61 -10.89
C ALA A 16 -14.45 0.60 -11.16
N ALA A 17 -13.86 1.79 -11.35
CA ALA A 17 -14.61 3.00 -11.75
C ALA A 17 -15.21 2.83 -13.15
N ALA A 18 -14.41 2.43 -14.14
CA ALA A 18 -14.85 2.22 -15.52
C ALA A 18 -15.94 1.14 -15.66
N ARG A 19 -15.92 0.13 -14.80
CA ARG A 19 -16.99 -0.87 -14.71
C ARG A 19 -18.29 -0.28 -14.16
N ARG A 20 -18.21 0.57 -13.13
CA ARG A 20 -19.39 1.16 -12.46
C ARG A 20 -20.05 2.25 -13.26
N ASP A 21 -19.28 3.07 -13.97
CA ASP A 21 -19.79 4.15 -14.82
C ASP A 21 -20.20 3.66 -16.22
N GLY A 22 -19.93 2.38 -16.54
CA GLY A 22 -20.28 1.76 -17.81
C GLY A 22 -19.36 2.09 -18.98
N SER A 23 -18.30 2.87 -18.78
CA SER A 23 -17.34 3.22 -19.86
C SER A 23 -16.57 2.00 -20.38
N LEU A 24 -16.44 0.96 -19.56
CA LEU A 24 -15.94 -0.38 -19.92
C LEU A 24 -16.92 -1.43 -19.38
N GLY A 25 -18.12 -1.51 -19.95
CA GLY A 25 -19.24 -2.34 -19.48
C GLY A 25 -18.99 -3.85 -19.53
N TRP A 26 -17.95 -4.28 -20.26
CA TRP A 26 -17.51 -5.67 -20.31
C TRP A 26 -16.65 -6.09 -19.10
N LEU A 27 -16.10 -5.15 -18.31
CA LEU A 27 -15.35 -5.46 -17.10
C LEU A 27 -16.19 -6.18 -16.05
N ARG A 28 -15.58 -7.14 -15.35
CA ARG A 28 -16.14 -7.82 -14.19
C ARG A 28 -15.25 -7.59 -12.96
N PRO A 29 -15.74 -7.84 -11.73
CA PRO A 29 -15.05 -7.41 -10.51
C PRO A 29 -13.70 -8.06 -10.23
N ASP A 30 -13.48 -9.32 -10.65
CA ASP A 30 -12.25 -10.05 -10.34
C ASP A 30 -11.12 -9.59 -11.24
N SER A 31 -10.07 -9.03 -10.64
CA SER A 31 -8.93 -8.54 -11.39
C SER A 31 -7.65 -8.54 -10.55
N LYS A 32 -6.53 -8.67 -11.23
CA LYS A 32 -5.18 -8.57 -10.67
C LYS A 32 -4.34 -7.60 -11.48
N THR A 33 -3.58 -6.77 -10.78
CA THR A 33 -2.62 -5.85 -11.39
C THR A 33 -1.26 -6.01 -10.74
N GLN A 34 -0.22 -5.94 -11.55
CA GLN A 34 1.16 -5.92 -11.10
C GLN A 34 1.92 -4.85 -11.87
N VAL A 35 2.76 -4.09 -11.17
CA VAL A 35 3.61 -3.07 -11.77
C VAL A 35 5.04 -3.27 -11.31
N THR A 36 5.94 -3.43 -12.26
CA THR A 36 7.39 -3.45 -12.03
C THR A 36 7.95 -2.06 -12.34
N VAL A 37 8.70 -1.51 -11.40
CA VAL A 37 9.31 -0.18 -11.53
C VAL A 37 10.82 -0.32 -11.43
N GLU A 38 11.53 0.32 -12.34
CA GLU A 38 12.98 0.48 -12.27
C GLU A 38 13.34 1.61 -11.30
N TYR A 39 14.30 1.33 -10.41
CA TYR A 39 14.75 2.29 -9.41
C TYR A 39 16.26 2.51 -9.47
N LYS A 40 16.67 3.76 -9.26
CA LYS A 40 18.06 4.12 -8.96
C LYS A 40 18.28 4.17 -7.46
N LYS A 41 19.38 3.59 -6.98
CA LYS A 41 19.84 3.78 -5.60
C LYS A 41 20.75 4.98 -5.52
N GLU A 42 20.47 5.90 -4.58
CA GLU A 42 21.24 7.12 -4.38
C GLU A 42 21.28 7.46 -2.89
N GLY A 43 22.46 7.33 -2.27
CA GLY A 43 22.65 7.62 -0.84
C GLY A 43 21.66 6.89 0.06
N GLY A 44 21.44 5.58 -0.15
CA GLY A 44 20.48 4.76 0.61
C GLY A 44 19.02 4.94 0.21
N ALA A 45 18.67 6.04 -0.47
CA ALA A 45 17.35 6.26 -1.02
C ALA A 45 17.11 5.47 -2.32
N THR A 46 15.85 5.18 -2.63
CA THR A 46 15.42 4.47 -3.83
C THR A 46 14.51 5.39 -4.64
N ILE A 47 14.97 5.80 -5.82
CA ILE A 47 14.32 6.80 -6.67
C ILE A 47 13.70 6.07 -7.87
N PRO A 48 12.37 6.14 -8.11
CA PRO A 48 11.76 5.53 -9.28
C PRO A 48 12.18 6.27 -10.55
N ILE A 49 12.50 5.51 -11.60
CA ILE A 49 12.95 6.02 -12.91
C ILE A 49 11.87 5.83 -13.96
N ARG A 50 11.43 4.60 -14.16
CA ARG A 50 10.45 4.22 -15.18
C ARG A 50 9.63 3.02 -14.74
N VAL A 51 8.49 2.82 -15.36
CA VAL A 51 7.74 1.58 -15.27
C VAL A 51 8.30 0.61 -16.30
N ASP A 52 8.80 -0.51 -15.83
CA ASP A 52 9.37 -1.55 -16.69
C ASP A 52 8.29 -2.47 -17.26
N THR A 53 7.42 -2.99 -16.38
CA THR A 53 6.40 -3.96 -16.80
C THR A 53 5.07 -3.69 -16.12
N VAL A 54 3.99 -3.80 -16.88
CA VAL A 54 2.59 -3.74 -16.37
C VAL A 54 1.89 -5.04 -16.73
N VAL A 55 1.32 -5.72 -15.73
CA VAL A 55 0.50 -6.91 -15.91
C VAL A 55 -0.91 -6.62 -15.44
N ILE A 56 -1.91 -6.89 -16.27
CA ILE A 56 -3.33 -6.85 -15.90
C ILE A 56 -4.00 -8.14 -16.36
N SER A 57 -4.68 -8.80 -15.40
CA SER A 57 -5.63 -9.88 -15.69
C SER A 57 -6.98 -9.49 -15.08
N THR A 58 -8.03 -9.55 -15.87
CA THR A 58 -9.37 -9.17 -15.41
C THR A 58 -10.43 -10.13 -15.91
N GLN A 59 -11.39 -10.42 -15.05
CA GLN A 59 -12.64 -11.07 -15.44
C GLN A 59 -13.41 -10.16 -16.38
N HIS A 60 -14.04 -10.72 -17.39
CA HIS A 60 -14.72 -9.98 -18.45
C HIS A 60 -15.99 -10.68 -18.94
N ALA A 61 -16.86 -9.93 -19.63
CA ALA A 61 -18.01 -10.48 -20.33
C ALA A 61 -17.59 -11.39 -21.48
N GLU A 62 -18.46 -12.28 -21.88
CA GLU A 62 -18.17 -13.28 -22.92
C GLU A 62 -18.01 -12.66 -24.31
N GLU A 63 -18.68 -11.53 -24.54
CA GLU A 63 -18.83 -10.91 -25.85
C GLU A 63 -17.58 -10.17 -26.33
N ILE A 64 -16.66 -9.76 -25.42
CA ILE A 64 -15.47 -9.02 -25.81
C ILE A 64 -14.39 -9.93 -26.37
N THR A 65 -13.76 -9.54 -27.45
CA THR A 65 -12.59 -10.25 -27.99
C THR A 65 -11.37 -9.99 -27.12
N THR A 66 -10.40 -10.90 -27.14
CA THR A 66 -9.15 -10.70 -26.39
C THR A 66 -8.34 -9.51 -26.92
N GLU A 67 -8.38 -9.26 -28.21
CA GLU A 67 -7.70 -8.16 -28.89
C GLU A 67 -8.27 -6.81 -28.45
N ASP A 68 -9.59 -6.65 -28.48
CA ASP A 68 -10.29 -5.42 -28.04
C ASP A 68 -10.05 -5.17 -26.56
N LEU A 69 -10.17 -6.22 -25.74
CA LEU A 69 -9.92 -6.14 -24.29
C LEU A 69 -8.50 -5.62 -24.01
N ARG A 70 -7.48 -6.17 -24.67
CA ARG A 70 -6.08 -5.75 -24.52
C ARG A 70 -5.87 -4.30 -24.93
N SER A 71 -6.42 -3.91 -26.07
CA SER A 71 -6.35 -2.54 -26.58
C SER A 71 -7.03 -1.55 -25.63
N GLU A 72 -8.24 -1.86 -25.19
CA GLU A 72 -9.00 -1.00 -24.29
C GLU A 72 -8.34 -0.86 -22.90
N LEU A 73 -7.79 -1.94 -22.34
CA LEU A 73 -7.04 -1.87 -21.09
C LEU A 73 -5.81 -0.96 -21.22
N LEU A 74 -5.06 -1.09 -22.30
CA LEU A 74 -3.88 -0.27 -22.52
C LEU A 74 -4.25 1.22 -22.66
N GLU A 75 -5.17 1.55 -23.56
CA GLU A 75 -5.47 2.93 -23.91
C GLU A 75 -6.35 3.63 -22.85
N LYS A 76 -7.35 2.92 -22.30
CA LYS A 76 -8.35 3.53 -21.42
C LYS A 76 -8.00 3.41 -19.94
N ILE A 77 -7.12 2.48 -19.54
CA ILE A 77 -6.72 2.28 -18.15
C ILE A 77 -5.25 2.61 -17.95
N VAL A 78 -4.33 1.85 -18.56
CA VAL A 78 -2.89 1.98 -18.27
C VAL A 78 -2.37 3.37 -18.58
N LYS A 79 -2.57 3.87 -19.80
CA LYS A 79 -2.08 5.19 -20.24
C LYS A 79 -2.76 6.38 -19.53
N LYS A 80 -3.94 6.17 -18.93
CA LYS A 80 -4.61 7.20 -18.13
C LYS A 80 -4.15 7.24 -16.68
N VAL A 81 -3.73 6.10 -16.13
CA VAL A 81 -3.37 5.95 -14.71
C VAL A 81 -1.89 6.18 -14.47
N ILE A 82 -1.04 5.63 -15.34
CA ILE A 82 0.40 5.74 -15.20
C ILE A 82 0.88 7.04 -15.88
N PRO A 83 1.60 7.91 -15.15
CA PRO A 83 2.14 9.14 -15.73
C PRO A 83 2.98 8.85 -16.97
N ALA A 84 2.77 9.60 -18.04
CA ALA A 84 3.44 9.38 -19.33
C ALA A 84 4.97 9.45 -19.25
N ASN A 85 5.52 10.27 -18.34
CA ASN A 85 6.95 10.37 -18.12
C ASN A 85 7.59 9.13 -17.44
N LEU A 86 6.78 8.18 -17.00
CA LEU A 86 7.24 6.89 -16.46
C LEU A 86 7.11 5.75 -17.46
N LEU A 87 6.50 5.99 -18.63
CA LEU A 87 6.34 5.02 -19.71
C LEU A 87 7.28 5.37 -20.84
N ASP A 88 7.88 4.37 -21.46
CA ASP A 88 8.75 4.51 -22.61
C ASP A 88 8.56 3.35 -23.62
N GLU A 89 9.36 3.34 -24.67
CA GLU A 89 9.32 2.32 -25.73
C GLU A 89 9.75 0.92 -25.24
N HIS A 90 10.43 0.85 -24.09
CA HIS A 90 10.87 -0.41 -23.48
C HIS A 90 9.89 -0.95 -22.45
N THR A 91 8.82 -0.20 -22.14
CA THR A 91 7.81 -0.66 -21.19
C THR A 91 7.04 -1.88 -21.75
N VAL A 92 7.05 -2.98 -21.01
CA VAL A 92 6.40 -4.23 -21.42
C VAL A 92 4.98 -4.28 -20.86
N TYR A 93 4.01 -4.64 -21.72
CA TYR A 93 2.60 -4.73 -21.34
C TYR A 93 2.09 -6.16 -21.50
N HIS A 94 1.74 -6.80 -20.39
CA HIS A 94 1.08 -8.10 -20.36
C HIS A 94 -0.41 -7.90 -20.03
N MET A 95 -1.19 -7.55 -21.06
CA MET A 95 -2.63 -7.38 -20.93
C MET A 95 -3.31 -8.72 -21.16
N GLN A 96 -4.01 -9.25 -20.17
CA GLN A 96 -4.71 -10.53 -20.22
C GLN A 96 -3.83 -11.68 -20.75
N PRO A 97 -2.68 -11.98 -20.13
CA PRO A 97 -1.72 -12.94 -20.68
C PRO A 97 -2.23 -14.38 -20.69
N SER A 98 -3.14 -14.73 -19.77
CA SER A 98 -3.75 -16.06 -19.67
C SER A 98 -4.91 -16.29 -20.67
N GLY A 99 -5.29 -15.27 -21.45
CA GLY A 99 -6.42 -15.35 -22.37
C GLY A 99 -7.77 -15.20 -21.68
N ARG A 100 -8.78 -15.94 -22.11
CA ARG A 100 -10.19 -15.82 -21.69
C ARG A 100 -10.36 -16.03 -20.17
N PHE A 101 -11.05 -15.10 -19.51
CA PHE A 101 -11.35 -15.12 -18.08
C PHE A 101 -12.79 -14.64 -17.83
N VAL A 102 -13.77 -15.47 -18.11
CA VAL A 102 -15.21 -15.17 -17.94
C VAL A 102 -15.71 -15.63 -16.57
N ILE A 103 -15.30 -16.81 -16.10
CA ILE A 103 -15.64 -17.33 -14.79
C ILE A 103 -14.61 -16.84 -13.79
N GLY A 104 -15.04 -16.12 -12.75
CA GLY A 104 -14.17 -15.56 -11.71
C GLY A 104 -14.93 -15.20 -10.45
N GLY A 105 -14.26 -14.46 -9.55
CA GLY A 105 -14.77 -14.15 -8.23
C GLY A 105 -14.96 -15.40 -7.35
N PRO A 106 -15.89 -15.42 -6.40
CA PRO A 106 -16.09 -16.53 -5.47
C PRO A 106 -16.41 -17.88 -6.15
N GLN A 107 -16.96 -17.84 -7.38
CA GLN A 107 -17.24 -19.05 -8.15
C GLN A 107 -15.94 -19.70 -8.66
N GLY A 108 -14.96 -18.88 -9.06
CA GLY A 108 -13.67 -19.37 -9.59
C GLY A 108 -12.67 -19.65 -8.48
N ASP A 109 -12.60 -18.77 -7.49
CA ASP A 109 -11.62 -18.85 -6.38
C ASP A 109 -12.16 -18.11 -5.15
N ALA A 110 -12.63 -18.85 -4.16
CA ALA A 110 -13.14 -18.26 -2.93
C ALA A 110 -12.00 -17.64 -2.10
N GLY A 111 -12.15 -16.38 -1.71
CA GLY A 111 -11.18 -15.64 -0.90
C GLY A 111 -11.56 -15.53 0.57
N LEU A 112 -10.57 -15.19 1.40
CA LEU A 112 -10.75 -14.88 2.81
C LEU A 112 -10.15 -13.50 3.13
N THR A 113 -10.76 -12.81 4.10
CA THR A 113 -10.23 -11.55 4.64
C THR A 113 -8.85 -11.78 5.26
N GLY A 114 -7.91 -10.86 5.02
CA GLY A 114 -6.56 -10.91 5.58
C GLY A 114 -5.62 -11.92 4.91
N ARG A 115 -5.96 -12.42 3.72
CA ARG A 115 -5.10 -13.32 2.91
C ARG A 115 -4.29 -12.56 1.85
N LYS A 116 -4.27 -11.22 1.88
CA LYS A 116 -3.50 -10.34 0.98
C LYS A 116 -2.77 -9.23 1.76
N ILE A 117 -2.18 -9.60 2.91
CA ILE A 117 -1.58 -8.64 3.87
C ILE A 117 -0.45 -7.80 3.28
N ILE A 118 0.25 -8.29 2.29
CA ILE A 118 1.32 -7.56 1.60
C ILE A 118 0.74 -6.54 0.61
N VAL A 119 -0.37 -6.87 -0.05
CA VAL A 119 -1.13 -5.93 -0.89
C VAL A 119 -1.81 -4.86 -0.02
N ASP A 120 -2.28 -5.23 1.17
CA ASP A 120 -2.87 -4.31 2.15
C ASP A 120 -1.87 -3.27 2.67
N THR A 121 -0.58 -3.51 2.54
CA THR A 121 0.50 -2.68 3.08
C THR A 121 1.40 -2.06 2.00
N TYR A 122 2.59 -2.62 1.76
CA TYR A 122 3.64 -1.96 0.96
C TYR A 122 4.03 -2.74 -0.31
N GLY A 123 3.34 -3.84 -0.65
CA GLY A 123 3.61 -4.60 -1.87
C GLY A 123 4.94 -5.34 -1.87
N GLY A 124 5.47 -5.73 -0.71
CA GLY A 124 6.73 -6.45 -0.56
C GLY A 124 7.94 -5.56 -0.22
N TRP A 125 7.75 -4.25 -0.10
CA TRP A 125 8.76 -3.34 0.44
C TRP A 125 8.75 -3.35 1.97
N GLY A 126 9.96 -3.32 2.58
CA GLY A 126 10.10 -3.37 4.03
C GLY A 126 9.71 -4.72 4.63
N ALA A 127 9.48 -4.73 5.94
CA ALA A 127 9.07 -5.91 6.70
C ALA A 127 7.56 -5.90 6.98
N HIS A 128 7.03 -7.07 7.37
CA HIS A 128 5.65 -7.24 7.82
C HIS A 128 5.59 -8.19 9.02
N GLY A 129 4.82 -7.85 10.05
CA GLY A 129 4.68 -8.67 11.25
C GLY A 129 3.79 -9.92 11.07
N GLY A 130 3.14 -10.08 9.91
CA GLY A 130 2.27 -11.22 9.60
C GLY A 130 0.82 -11.05 10.03
N GLY A 131 0.48 -10.02 10.82
CA GLY A 131 -0.87 -9.75 11.28
C GLY A 131 -1.77 -9.13 10.20
N ALA A 132 -2.95 -9.71 9.96
CA ALA A 132 -3.98 -9.09 9.14
C ALA A 132 -4.60 -7.88 9.86
N PHE A 133 -5.01 -6.85 9.10
CA PHE A 133 -5.67 -5.67 9.66
C PHE A 133 -7.19 -5.75 9.57
N SER A 134 -7.73 -5.95 8.36
CA SER A 134 -9.17 -6.09 8.16
C SER A 134 -9.73 -7.28 8.92
N GLY A 135 -10.91 -7.09 9.54
CA GLY A 135 -11.51 -8.06 10.45
C GLY A 135 -11.11 -7.88 11.93
N LYS A 136 -10.11 -7.04 12.24
CA LYS A 136 -9.71 -6.67 13.59
C LYS A 136 -10.17 -5.25 13.92
N ASP A 137 -10.62 -5.03 15.15
CA ASP A 137 -10.86 -3.69 15.68
C ASP A 137 -9.56 -3.02 16.15
N TRP A 138 -9.67 -1.80 16.62
CA TRP A 138 -8.54 -0.97 17.08
C TRP A 138 -7.82 -1.50 18.33
N SER A 139 -8.42 -2.43 19.09
CA SER A 139 -7.79 -3.00 20.28
C SER A 139 -6.67 -4.00 19.96
N LYS A 140 -6.57 -4.48 18.71
CA LYS A 140 -5.57 -5.44 18.26
C LYS A 140 -4.35 -4.67 17.73
N VAL A 141 -3.21 -4.86 18.38
CA VAL A 141 -1.94 -4.18 18.04
C VAL A 141 -1.43 -4.51 16.63
N ASP A 142 -1.74 -5.68 16.10
CA ASP A 142 -1.45 -6.00 14.69
C ASP A 142 -1.93 -4.89 13.74
N ARG A 143 -3.08 -4.29 14.04
CA ARG A 143 -3.64 -3.19 13.28
C ARG A 143 -3.21 -1.84 13.83
N SER A 144 -3.48 -1.54 15.09
CA SER A 144 -3.25 -0.21 15.67
C SER A 144 -1.77 0.15 15.74
N ALA A 145 -0.88 -0.80 16.10
CA ALA A 145 0.55 -0.53 16.12
C ALA A 145 1.16 -0.43 14.72
N ALA A 146 0.68 -1.19 13.74
CA ALA A 146 1.11 -1.04 12.36
C ALA A 146 0.73 0.35 11.79
N TYR A 147 -0.45 0.86 12.13
CA TYR A 147 -0.85 2.24 11.78
C TYR A 147 0.04 3.28 12.47
N THR A 148 0.40 3.04 13.74
CA THR A 148 1.32 3.91 14.48
C THR A 148 2.72 3.88 13.89
N ALA A 149 3.25 2.71 13.53
CA ALA A 149 4.55 2.58 12.87
C ALA A 149 4.57 3.36 11.54
N ARG A 150 3.47 3.32 10.78
CA ARG A 150 3.29 4.16 9.58
C ARG A 150 3.31 5.64 9.91
N TRP A 151 2.60 6.05 10.94
CA TRP A 151 2.55 7.44 11.40
C TRP A 151 3.91 7.97 11.83
N ILE A 152 4.66 7.18 12.62
CA ILE A 152 6.03 7.47 13.03
C ILE A 152 6.93 7.63 11.81
N ALA A 153 6.94 6.65 10.90
CA ALA A 153 7.77 6.70 9.70
C ALA A 153 7.51 7.97 8.86
N LYS A 154 6.24 8.33 8.67
CA LYS A 154 5.87 9.56 7.98
C LYS A 154 6.32 10.82 8.72
N SER A 155 6.26 10.83 10.04
CA SER A 155 6.68 11.97 10.86
C SER A 155 8.20 12.17 10.79
N LEU A 156 8.98 11.10 10.87
CA LEU A 156 10.45 11.15 10.69
C LEU A 156 10.85 11.69 9.32
N ILE A 157 10.20 11.21 8.26
CA ILE A 157 10.46 11.68 6.88
C ILE A 157 10.06 13.16 6.74
N ASN A 158 8.89 13.54 7.26
CA ASN A 158 8.41 14.92 7.18
C ASN A 158 9.30 15.92 7.94
N ALA A 159 9.89 15.48 9.05
CA ALA A 159 10.85 16.26 9.82
C ALA A 159 12.27 16.32 9.17
N GLY A 160 12.46 15.70 8.01
CA GLY A 160 13.73 15.65 7.30
C GLY A 160 14.81 14.79 7.99
N LEU A 161 14.42 13.94 8.95
CA LEU A 161 15.36 13.10 9.69
C LEU A 161 15.86 11.89 8.88
N ALA A 162 15.08 11.43 7.90
CA ALA A 162 15.47 10.39 6.97
C ALA A 162 14.77 10.58 5.62
N ARG A 163 15.31 10.00 4.54
CA ARG A 163 14.66 9.93 3.22
C ARG A 163 13.89 8.63 3.03
N ARG A 164 14.24 7.61 3.79
CA ARG A 164 13.61 6.29 3.83
C ARG A 164 13.78 5.72 5.23
N CYS A 165 12.72 5.13 5.78
CA CYS A 165 12.84 4.40 7.05
C CYS A 165 11.83 3.26 7.14
N LEU A 166 12.17 2.30 7.97
CA LEU A 166 11.30 1.23 8.42
C LEU A 166 11.20 1.33 9.94
N VAL A 167 9.99 1.22 10.46
CA VAL A 167 9.72 1.23 11.91
C VAL A 167 8.99 -0.05 12.28
N GLN A 168 9.47 -0.73 13.31
CA GLN A 168 8.84 -1.91 13.88
C GLN A 168 8.56 -1.69 15.36
N LEU A 169 7.36 -2.06 15.79
CA LEU A 169 6.94 -2.06 17.18
C LEU A 169 6.55 -3.49 17.59
N SER A 170 6.97 -3.94 18.76
CA SER A 170 6.59 -5.26 19.27
C SER A 170 5.97 -5.16 20.67
N TYR A 171 5.01 -6.04 20.95
CA TYR A 171 4.24 -6.06 22.19
C TYR A 171 4.13 -7.48 22.74
N ALA A 172 3.97 -7.58 24.07
CA ALA A 172 3.54 -8.81 24.72
C ALA A 172 2.08 -8.65 25.20
N ILE A 173 1.31 -9.73 25.12
CA ILE A 173 -0.05 -9.74 25.64
C ILE A 173 -0.02 -9.50 27.15
N GLY A 174 -0.84 -8.56 27.63
CA GLY A 174 -0.90 -8.18 29.05
C GLY A 174 0.12 -7.12 29.48
N VAL A 175 1.00 -6.65 28.57
CA VAL A 175 1.97 -5.58 28.84
C VAL A 175 1.63 -4.38 27.97
N ALA A 176 1.41 -3.22 28.59
CA ALA A 176 1.00 -2.01 27.86
C ALA A 176 2.15 -1.36 27.09
N GLU A 177 3.35 -1.36 27.66
CA GLU A 177 4.53 -0.79 27.02
C GLU A 177 5.03 -1.70 25.88
N PRO A 178 5.54 -1.13 24.77
CA PRO A 178 6.17 -1.95 23.72
C PRO A 178 7.41 -2.67 24.28
N LEU A 179 7.65 -3.91 23.83
CA LEU A 179 8.86 -4.66 24.19
C LEU A 179 10.08 -4.10 23.48
N SER A 180 9.91 -3.65 22.26
CA SER A 180 10.98 -3.03 21.48
C SER A 180 10.43 -2.04 20.44
N ILE A 181 11.28 -1.06 20.14
CA ILE A 181 11.12 -0.11 19.05
C ILE A 181 12.35 -0.28 18.18
N PHE A 182 12.16 -0.60 16.91
CA PHE A 182 13.24 -0.73 15.94
C PHE A 182 13.04 0.26 14.81
N VAL A 183 14.12 0.92 14.41
CA VAL A 183 14.17 1.82 13.26
C VAL A 183 15.33 1.42 12.37
N GLU A 184 15.11 1.40 11.07
CA GLU A 184 16.14 1.25 10.05
C GLU A 184 16.00 2.44 9.08
N SER A 185 17.01 3.28 9.02
CA SER A 185 17.04 4.48 8.17
C SER A 185 17.65 4.23 6.79
N TYR A 186 18.16 3.02 6.53
CA TYR A 186 18.85 2.66 5.27
C TYR A 186 20.04 3.57 4.96
N GLY A 187 20.69 4.14 5.97
CA GLY A 187 21.79 5.10 5.80
C GLY A 187 21.35 6.45 5.21
N THR A 188 20.06 6.77 5.23
CA THR A 188 19.55 8.05 4.70
C THR A 188 19.41 9.14 5.78
N SER A 189 19.66 8.79 7.04
CA SER A 189 19.64 9.70 8.19
C SER A 189 21.05 10.21 8.53
N LYS A 190 21.12 11.43 9.09
CA LYS A 190 22.33 11.93 9.75
C LYS A 190 22.41 11.53 11.20
N LYS A 191 21.29 11.08 11.80
CA LYS A 191 21.19 10.52 13.14
C LYS A 191 21.41 9.02 13.09
N THR A 192 21.91 8.44 14.20
CA THR A 192 21.94 6.99 14.35
C THR A 192 20.52 6.44 14.54
N ASP A 193 20.36 5.12 14.37
CA ASP A 193 19.05 4.51 14.58
C ASP A 193 18.64 4.60 16.06
N GLU A 194 19.58 4.58 17.01
CA GLU A 194 19.35 4.80 18.44
C GLU A 194 18.84 6.21 18.72
N GLU A 195 19.46 7.24 18.15
CA GLU A 195 18.99 8.62 18.26
C GLU A 195 17.58 8.81 17.67
N LEU A 196 17.25 8.09 16.60
CA LEU A 196 15.90 8.08 16.03
C LEU A 196 14.90 7.41 16.98
N VAL A 197 15.28 6.34 17.67
CA VAL A 197 14.46 5.69 18.72
C VAL A 197 14.20 6.66 19.88
N GLU A 198 15.19 7.44 20.30
CA GLU A 198 15.01 8.47 21.34
C GLU A 198 13.99 9.53 20.89
N VAL A 199 14.08 10.02 19.65
CA VAL A 199 13.09 10.94 19.08
C VAL A 199 11.70 10.33 19.09
N ILE A 200 11.56 9.06 18.72
CA ILE A 200 10.26 8.37 18.74
C ILE A 200 9.70 8.30 20.17
N THR A 201 10.49 7.83 21.11
CA THR A 201 10.09 7.66 22.51
C THR A 201 9.67 8.99 23.16
N LYS A 202 10.35 10.08 22.83
CA LYS A 202 10.02 11.43 23.31
C LYS A 202 8.69 11.94 22.75
N ASN A 203 8.32 11.57 21.54
CA ASN A 203 7.21 12.16 20.82
C ASN A 203 5.94 11.32 20.79
N PHE A 204 6.03 10.01 20.98
CA PHE A 204 4.90 9.09 20.81
C PHE A 204 4.68 8.25 22.06
N ASP A 205 3.47 8.29 22.60
CA ASP A 205 3.04 7.32 23.61
C ASP A 205 2.54 6.06 22.88
N LEU A 206 3.30 5.00 23.00
CA LEU A 206 3.11 3.77 22.23
C LEU A 206 2.25 2.72 22.95
N ARG A 207 1.68 3.05 24.11
CA ARG A 207 0.71 2.19 24.79
C ARG A 207 -0.55 2.04 23.94
N PRO A 208 -1.13 0.83 23.79
CA PRO A 208 -2.27 0.60 22.91
C PRO A 208 -3.44 1.57 23.09
N GLY A 209 -3.82 1.86 24.32
CA GLY A 209 -4.88 2.83 24.61
C GLY A 209 -4.55 4.26 24.15
N SER A 210 -3.32 4.69 24.33
CA SER A 210 -2.84 6.01 23.90
C SER A 210 -2.78 6.10 22.37
N ILE A 211 -2.36 5.04 21.68
CA ILE A 211 -2.41 4.94 20.22
C ILE A 211 -3.83 5.18 19.70
N VAL A 212 -4.80 4.50 20.30
CA VAL A 212 -6.21 4.60 19.89
C VAL A 212 -6.71 6.04 20.01
N MET A 213 -6.34 6.74 21.08
CA MET A 213 -6.71 8.14 21.29
C MET A 213 -5.99 9.08 20.33
N GLN A 214 -4.66 8.92 20.15
CA GLN A 214 -3.85 9.78 19.29
C GLN A 214 -4.25 9.70 17.82
N LEU A 215 -4.59 8.51 17.34
CA LEU A 215 -5.01 8.26 15.96
C LEU A 215 -6.53 8.27 15.75
N ASP A 216 -7.30 8.53 16.84
CA ASP A 216 -8.77 8.60 16.79
C ASP A 216 -9.39 7.31 16.19
N LEU A 217 -8.88 6.14 16.60
CA LEU A 217 -9.26 4.86 16.02
C LEU A 217 -10.62 4.33 16.48
N GLN A 218 -11.23 4.93 17.48
CA GLN A 218 -12.58 4.55 17.94
C GLN A 218 -13.68 4.97 16.96
N LYS A 219 -13.43 5.96 16.12
CA LYS A 219 -14.41 6.41 15.12
C LYS A 219 -14.61 5.39 14.01
N PRO A 220 -15.84 5.28 13.46
CA PRO A 220 -16.14 4.36 12.37
C PRO A 220 -15.49 4.81 11.05
N ARG A 221 -14.31 4.25 10.74
CA ARG A 221 -13.52 4.59 9.55
C ARG A 221 -12.95 3.38 8.82
N TYR A 222 -13.38 2.17 9.19
CA TYR A 222 -12.73 0.94 8.72
C TYR A 222 -13.22 0.45 7.36
N GLN A 223 -14.40 0.85 6.92
CA GLN A 223 -14.93 0.50 5.60
C GLN A 223 -13.98 0.96 4.48
N VAL A 224 -13.48 2.19 4.57
CA VAL A 224 -12.61 2.76 3.53
C VAL A 224 -11.23 2.11 3.43
N THR A 225 -10.82 1.35 4.45
CA THR A 225 -9.56 0.60 4.47
C THR A 225 -9.71 -0.83 3.93
N SER A 226 -10.93 -1.27 3.61
CA SER A 226 -11.19 -2.65 3.19
C SER A 226 -10.75 -2.97 1.77
N SER A 227 -10.38 -1.97 0.98
CA SER A 227 -9.91 -2.12 -0.40
C SER A 227 -8.83 -1.09 -0.74
N TYR A 228 -7.94 -1.45 -1.66
CA TYR A 228 -6.84 -0.61 -2.16
C TYR A 228 -5.80 -0.20 -1.11
N GLY A 229 -5.63 -1.02 -0.07
CA GLY A 229 -4.61 -0.87 0.96
C GLY A 229 -5.00 0.02 2.14
N HIS A 230 -4.22 -0.09 3.20
CA HIS A 230 -4.44 0.62 4.46
C HIS A 230 -3.58 1.89 4.59
N PHE A 231 -2.68 2.14 3.63
CA PHE A 231 -1.73 3.25 3.66
C PHE A 231 -1.77 4.10 2.38
N GLY A 232 -1.34 5.35 2.51
CA GLY A 232 -1.20 6.27 1.38
C GLY A 232 -2.41 7.17 1.11
N ASN A 233 -3.54 7.00 1.78
CA ASN A 233 -4.67 7.92 1.67
C ASN A 233 -4.51 9.09 2.66
N PRO A 234 -4.38 10.34 2.19
CA PRO A 234 -4.14 11.50 3.05
C PRO A 234 -5.24 11.78 4.08
N ASN A 235 -6.43 11.20 3.90
CA ASN A 235 -7.54 11.36 4.84
C ASN A 235 -7.42 10.48 6.08
N TYR A 236 -6.52 9.49 6.08
CA TYR A 236 -6.29 8.65 7.25
C TYR A 236 -5.50 9.41 8.33
N SER A 237 -5.85 9.22 9.60
CA SER A 237 -5.16 9.90 10.71
C SER A 237 -3.69 9.54 10.80
N TRP A 238 -3.33 8.29 10.53
CA TRP A 238 -1.94 7.80 10.50
C TRP A 238 -1.12 8.24 9.28
N GLU A 239 -1.74 8.90 8.32
CA GLU A 239 -1.05 9.52 7.19
C GLU A 239 -0.73 11.01 7.41
N LYS A 240 -1.18 11.59 8.52
CA LYS A 240 -0.91 13.00 8.89
C LYS A 240 0.32 13.05 9.79
N PRO A 241 1.47 13.55 9.31
CA PRO A 241 2.69 13.61 10.12
C PRO A 241 2.48 14.45 11.39
N LYS A 242 3.11 14.00 12.48
CA LYS A 242 3.20 14.77 13.72
C LYS A 242 4.43 15.69 13.67
N GLU A 243 4.31 16.91 14.16
CA GLU A 243 5.47 17.76 14.44
C GLU A 243 6.29 17.15 15.59
N LEU A 244 7.59 17.00 15.38
CA LEU A 244 8.48 16.35 16.32
C LEU A 244 9.29 17.36 17.12
N GLN A 245 9.39 17.12 18.42
CA GLN A 245 10.37 17.76 19.30
C GLN A 245 11.70 17.01 19.13
N LEU A 246 12.67 17.67 18.57
CA LEU A 246 14.01 17.12 18.27
C LEU A 246 14.97 17.34 19.46
#